data_300819dd59017617df2c6dc7a6b0d823
#
_entry.id   300819dd59017617df2c6dc7a6b0d823
#
_cell.length_a   1.000
_cell.length_b   1.000
_cell.length_c   1.000
_cell.angle_alpha   90.00
_cell.angle_beta   90.00
_cell.angle_gamma   90.00
#
_symmetry.space_group_name_H-M   'P 1'
#
loop_
_entity.id
_entity.type
_entity.pdbx_description
1 polymer ?
#
loop_
_entity_poly.entity_id
_entity_poly.type
_entity_poly.pdbx_seq_one_letter_code
_entity_poly.pdbx_strand_id
1 'polypeptide(L)'
;VGPLISIWFIIFMVPYFLWVQENKNPNREGGFGQSMKELKASLLGMLKRPSLFSFMGAQMFYRDALNGLYAFGGVYAVLVLDWGLTQLGIFGILGGVSAALVTWISGKYDRKLGPKPVIYFHVWVLIVVSLCIIGMSRTSFYGIVLPDGSSLPDIIFYVCGAAIGGSGGGVYAA
;
A
#
# COMPACT_ATOMS: atom_id res chain seq x y z
N VAL A 1 -2.88 -6.87 21.47
CA VAL A 1 -2.67 -7.00 20.01
C VAL A 1 -1.46 -7.90 19.73
N GLY A 2 -0.31 -7.69 20.35
CA GLY A 2 0.93 -8.46 20.10
C GLY A 2 0.80 -9.99 20.18
N PRO A 3 0.28 -10.56 21.29
CA PRO A 3 0.14 -12.01 21.41
C PRO A 3 -0.77 -12.63 20.35
N LEU A 4 -1.84 -11.95 19.98
CA LEU A 4 -2.79 -12.40 18.96
C LEU A 4 -2.14 -12.47 17.57
N ILE A 5 -1.35 -11.46 17.22
CA ILE A 5 -0.60 -11.44 15.95
C ILE A 5 0.43 -12.58 15.93
N SER A 6 1.12 -12.83 17.05
CA SER A 6 2.11 -13.91 17.14
C SER A 6 1.46 -15.29 16.98
N ILE A 7 0.32 -15.54 17.61
CA ILE A 7 -0.44 -16.79 17.46
C ILE A 7 -0.91 -16.95 16.02
N TRP A 8 -1.48 -15.88 15.43
CA TRP A 8 -1.92 -15.88 14.05
C TRP A 8 -0.79 -16.21 13.07
N PHE A 9 0.36 -15.58 13.27
CA PHE A 9 1.56 -15.82 12.46
C PHE A 9 2.01 -17.30 12.55
N ILE A 10 2.07 -17.86 13.76
CA ILE A 10 2.47 -19.27 13.97
C ILE A 10 1.49 -20.22 13.26
N ILE A 11 0.18 -20.01 13.42
CA ILE A 11 -0.86 -20.86 12.80
C ILE A 11 -0.70 -20.91 11.28
N PHE A 12 -0.41 -19.79 10.62
CA PHE A 12 -0.27 -19.75 9.17
C PHE A 12 1.12 -20.14 8.67
N MET A 13 2.17 -19.97 9.49
CA MET A 13 3.53 -20.37 9.10
C MET A 13 3.80 -21.86 9.28
N VAL A 14 3.16 -22.52 10.25
CA VAL A 14 3.33 -23.98 10.42
C VAL A 14 2.96 -24.78 9.18
N PRO A 15 1.79 -24.58 8.53
CA PRO A 15 1.45 -25.24 7.26
C PRO A 15 2.45 -24.95 6.14
N TYR A 16 2.96 -23.73 6.08
CA TYR A 16 3.97 -23.37 5.09
C TYR A 16 5.23 -24.23 5.24
N PHE A 17 5.78 -24.33 6.45
CA PHE A 17 6.98 -25.15 6.69
C PHE A 17 6.75 -26.66 6.54
N LEU A 18 5.52 -27.14 6.79
CA LEU A 18 5.19 -28.55 6.67
C LEU A 18 4.93 -29.00 5.23
N TRP A 19 4.34 -28.14 4.41
CA TRP A 19 3.87 -28.53 3.07
C TRP A 19 4.68 -27.95 1.92
N VAL A 20 5.39 -26.86 2.12
CA VAL A 20 6.26 -26.31 1.09
C VAL A 20 7.60 -27.05 1.10
N GLN A 21 7.77 -27.96 0.16
CA GLN A 21 9.06 -28.62 -0.04
C GLN A 21 10.02 -27.66 -0.73
N GLU A 22 11.17 -27.45 -0.12
CA GLU A 22 12.26 -26.70 -0.72
C GLU A 22 12.81 -27.46 -1.93
N ASN A 23 12.68 -26.87 -3.11
CA ASN A 23 13.22 -27.45 -4.33
C ASN A 23 14.76 -27.38 -4.24
N LYS A 24 15.36 -28.45 -3.69
CA LYS A 24 16.83 -28.58 -3.61
C LYS A 24 17.36 -28.66 -5.04
N ASN A 25 17.83 -27.52 -5.53
CA ASN A 25 18.52 -27.48 -6.81
C ASN A 25 19.88 -28.18 -6.63
N PRO A 26 20.08 -29.41 -7.16
CA PRO A 26 21.29 -30.18 -6.88
C PRO A 26 22.58 -29.53 -7.42
N ASN A 27 22.44 -28.51 -8.26
CA ASN A 27 23.57 -27.76 -8.85
C ASN A 27 23.94 -26.49 -8.05
N ARG A 28 23.40 -26.30 -6.85
CA ARG A 28 23.73 -25.14 -6.01
C ARG A 28 24.92 -25.45 -5.11
N GLU A 29 26.08 -25.72 -5.72
CA GLU A 29 27.38 -25.89 -5.02
C GLU A 29 28.02 -24.53 -4.69
N GLY A 30 27.22 -23.51 -4.42
CA GLY A 30 27.73 -22.18 -4.12
C GLY A 30 27.63 -21.82 -2.65
N GLY A 31 28.75 -21.72 -1.94
CA GLY A 31 28.80 -21.12 -0.62
C GLY A 31 28.34 -19.65 -0.63
N PHE A 32 28.19 -19.04 0.56
CA PHE A 32 27.75 -17.63 0.74
C PHE A 32 28.47 -16.64 -0.18
N GLY A 33 29.76 -16.84 -0.46
CA GLY A 33 30.54 -15.99 -1.36
C GLY A 33 30.07 -16.03 -2.81
N GLN A 34 29.58 -17.17 -3.29
CA GLN A 34 29.08 -17.30 -4.67
C GLN A 34 27.69 -16.68 -4.79
N SER A 35 26.82 -16.88 -3.80
CA SER A 35 25.52 -16.22 -3.73
C SER A 35 25.65 -14.69 -3.71
N MET A 36 26.66 -14.17 -3.03
CA MET A 36 26.94 -12.73 -3.00
C MET A 36 27.47 -12.21 -4.35
N LYS A 37 28.28 -12.99 -5.07
CA LYS A 37 28.72 -12.65 -6.43
C LYS A 37 27.55 -12.64 -7.42
N GLU A 38 26.64 -13.63 -7.34
CA GLU A 38 25.45 -13.72 -8.17
C GLU A 38 24.49 -12.56 -7.88
N LEU A 39 24.31 -12.19 -6.62
CA LEU A 39 23.52 -11.03 -6.22
C LEU A 39 24.13 -9.73 -6.82
N LYS A 40 25.42 -9.55 -6.68
CA LYS A 40 26.13 -8.40 -7.28
C LYS A 40 26.02 -8.38 -8.79
N ALA A 41 26.18 -9.51 -9.46
CA ALA A 41 26.01 -9.63 -10.91
C ALA A 41 24.60 -9.32 -11.36
N SER A 42 23.58 -9.78 -10.62
CA SER A 42 22.19 -9.47 -10.88
C SER A 42 21.88 -7.98 -10.70
N LEU A 43 22.38 -7.36 -9.64
CA LEU A 43 22.25 -5.92 -9.42
C LEU A 43 22.91 -5.09 -10.53
N LEU A 44 24.12 -5.45 -10.91
CA LEU A 44 24.83 -4.80 -12.03
C LEU A 44 24.11 -5.03 -13.37
N GLY A 45 23.52 -6.21 -13.56
CA GLY A 45 22.70 -6.53 -14.73
C GLY A 45 21.42 -5.67 -14.80
N MET A 46 20.81 -5.37 -13.65
CA MET A 46 19.65 -4.47 -13.54
C MET A 46 20.01 -3.02 -13.92
N LEU A 47 21.17 -2.53 -13.48
CA LEU A 47 21.65 -1.19 -13.82
C LEU A 47 21.86 -1.00 -15.33
N LYS A 48 22.17 -2.08 -16.05
CA LYS A 48 22.32 -2.07 -17.52
C LYS A 48 20.97 -2.03 -18.26
N ARG A 49 19.85 -2.24 -17.55
CA ARG A 49 18.50 -2.19 -18.10
C ARG A 49 17.72 -1.01 -17.52
N PRO A 50 17.80 0.19 -18.14
CA PRO A 50 17.24 1.42 -17.56
C PRO A 50 15.72 1.31 -17.29
N SER A 51 15.00 0.57 -18.10
CA SER A 51 13.56 0.33 -17.89
C SER A 51 13.28 -0.44 -16.60
N LEU A 52 14.04 -1.50 -16.31
CA LEU A 52 13.88 -2.30 -15.10
C LEU A 52 14.32 -1.52 -13.85
N PHE A 53 15.43 -0.81 -13.94
CA PHE A 53 15.93 0.03 -12.85
C PHE A 53 14.93 1.15 -12.49
N SER A 54 14.39 1.83 -13.50
CA SER A 54 13.37 2.86 -13.33
C SER A 54 12.08 2.32 -12.70
N PHE A 55 11.66 1.13 -13.13
CA PHE A 55 10.49 0.46 -12.56
C PHE A 55 10.69 0.09 -11.08
N MET A 56 11.84 -0.48 -10.72
CA MET A 56 12.15 -0.82 -9.32
C MET A 56 12.24 0.42 -8.45
N GLY A 57 12.89 1.49 -8.94
CA GLY A 57 12.93 2.77 -8.24
C GLY A 57 11.54 3.37 -8.02
N ALA A 58 10.71 3.39 -9.03
CA ALA A 58 9.34 3.86 -8.93
C ALA A 58 8.51 3.03 -7.92
N GLN A 59 8.68 1.71 -7.92
CA GLN A 59 8.02 0.83 -6.94
C GLN A 59 8.46 1.12 -5.50
N MET A 60 9.74 1.39 -5.28
CA MET A 60 10.25 1.74 -3.96
C MET A 60 9.60 3.04 -3.45
N PHE A 61 9.69 4.11 -4.23
CA PHE A 61 9.12 5.40 -3.85
C PHE A 61 7.61 5.34 -3.61
N TYR A 62 6.90 4.65 -4.46
CA TYR A 62 5.46 4.53 -4.33
C TYR A 62 5.05 3.71 -3.08
N ARG A 63 5.77 2.65 -2.73
CA ARG A 63 5.54 1.87 -1.50
C ARG A 63 5.80 2.70 -0.25
N ASP A 64 6.86 3.48 -0.25
CA ASP A 64 7.17 4.39 0.87
C ASP A 64 6.09 5.47 1.03
N ALA A 65 5.62 6.04 -0.08
CA ALA A 65 4.52 7.00 -0.06
C ALA A 65 3.23 6.39 0.51
N LEU A 66 2.87 5.17 0.10
CA LEU A 66 1.71 4.45 0.66
C LEU A 66 1.87 4.17 2.16
N ASN A 67 3.02 3.68 2.58
CA ASN A 67 3.31 3.44 4.00
C ASN A 67 3.20 4.74 4.81
N GLY A 68 3.70 5.85 4.26
CA GLY A 68 3.53 7.18 4.84
C GLY A 68 2.06 7.57 4.97
N LEU A 69 1.27 7.43 3.92
CA LEU A 69 -0.17 7.75 3.94
C LEU A 69 -0.93 6.91 4.98
N TYR A 70 -0.64 5.62 5.09
CA TYR A 70 -1.26 4.76 6.11
C TYR A 70 -0.83 5.13 7.53
N ALA A 71 0.46 5.38 7.75
CA ALA A 71 0.98 5.70 9.08
C ALA A 71 0.48 7.07 9.57
N PHE A 72 0.57 8.09 8.73
CA PHE A 72 0.17 9.44 9.08
C PHE A 72 -1.33 9.70 8.97
N GLY A 73 -2.07 8.94 8.19
CA GLY A 73 -3.52 9.06 8.07
C GLY A 73 -4.24 8.92 9.40
N GLY A 74 -3.88 7.92 10.21
CA GLY A 74 -4.43 7.74 11.55
C GLY A 74 -4.05 8.87 12.51
N VAL A 75 -2.80 9.32 12.46
CA VAL A 75 -2.32 10.45 13.29
C VAL A 75 -3.05 11.75 12.93
N TYR A 76 -3.23 12.01 11.63
CA TYR A 76 -3.97 13.17 11.13
C TYR A 76 -5.44 13.13 11.59
N ALA A 77 -6.09 11.98 11.49
CA ALA A 77 -7.48 11.80 11.93
C ALA A 77 -7.66 12.15 13.42
N VAL A 78 -6.72 11.73 14.27
CA VAL A 78 -6.79 12.02 15.71
C VAL A 78 -6.45 13.49 16.01
N LEU A 79 -5.37 14.03 15.43
CA LEU A 79 -4.87 15.35 15.80
C LEU A 79 -5.61 16.50 15.12
N VAL A 80 -6.12 16.30 13.91
CA VAL A 80 -6.75 17.37 13.11
C VAL A 80 -8.26 17.25 13.08
N LEU A 81 -8.79 16.01 13.04
CA LEU A 81 -10.23 15.76 12.96
C LEU A 81 -10.86 15.39 14.31
N ASP A 82 -10.06 15.29 15.39
CA ASP A 82 -10.50 14.89 16.74
C ASP A 82 -11.23 13.52 16.75
N TRP A 83 -10.75 12.58 15.92
CA TRP A 83 -11.38 11.27 15.83
C TRP A 83 -11.08 10.39 17.03
N GLY A 84 -12.13 9.75 17.55
CA GLY A 84 -11.99 8.69 18.54
C GLY A 84 -11.68 7.33 17.92
N LEU A 85 -11.51 6.34 18.79
CA LEU A 85 -11.15 4.97 18.39
C LEU A 85 -12.16 4.31 17.46
N THR A 86 -13.45 4.63 17.64
CA THR A 86 -14.55 4.08 16.81
C THR A 86 -14.44 4.56 15.35
N GLN A 87 -14.21 5.86 15.13
CA GLN A 87 -14.05 6.41 13.79
C GLN A 87 -12.82 5.85 13.10
N LEU A 88 -11.70 5.69 13.82
CA LEU A 88 -10.51 5.04 13.31
C LEU A 88 -10.76 3.58 12.92
N GLY A 89 -11.56 2.86 13.71
CA GLY A 89 -11.97 1.49 13.39
C GLY A 89 -12.77 1.41 12.10
N ILE A 90 -13.75 2.29 11.93
CA ILE A 90 -14.56 2.38 10.70
C ILE A 90 -13.67 2.74 9.50
N PHE A 91 -12.77 3.69 9.66
CA PHE A 91 -11.80 4.08 8.63
C PHE A 91 -10.94 2.89 8.16
N GLY A 92 -10.43 2.10 9.11
CA GLY A 92 -9.66 0.89 8.80
C GLY A 92 -10.48 -0.17 8.05
N ILE A 93 -11.73 -0.39 8.46
CA ILE A 93 -12.64 -1.35 7.80
C ILE A 93 -12.96 -0.87 6.37
N LEU A 94 -13.31 0.40 6.18
CA LEU A 94 -13.60 0.95 4.86
C LEU A 94 -12.40 0.86 3.93
N GLY A 95 -11.22 1.19 4.43
CA GLY A 95 -9.96 1.05 3.67
C GLY A 95 -9.69 -0.40 3.26
N GLY A 96 -9.87 -1.34 4.19
CA GLY A 96 -9.68 -2.78 3.94
C GLY A 96 -10.66 -3.36 2.93
N VAL A 97 -11.96 -3.05 3.07
CA VAL A 97 -13.00 -3.48 2.13
C VAL A 97 -12.75 -2.89 0.74
N SER A 98 -12.44 -1.60 0.68
CA SER A 98 -12.08 -0.94 -0.58
C SER A 98 -10.85 -1.57 -1.22
N ALA A 99 -9.81 -1.87 -0.44
CA ALA A 99 -8.62 -2.56 -0.94
C ALA A 99 -8.98 -3.90 -1.58
N ALA A 100 -9.78 -4.73 -0.93
CA ALA A 100 -10.20 -6.04 -1.44
C ALA A 100 -10.97 -5.92 -2.76
N LEU A 101 -11.96 -5.02 -2.82
CA LEU A 101 -12.79 -4.81 -4.01
C LEU A 101 -11.97 -4.27 -5.19
N VAL A 102 -11.16 -3.25 -4.94
CA VAL A 102 -10.35 -2.62 -6.00
C VAL A 102 -9.25 -3.56 -6.48
N THR A 103 -8.61 -4.33 -5.59
CA THR A 103 -7.65 -5.38 -5.95
C THR A 103 -8.27 -6.38 -6.92
N TRP A 104 -9.47 -6.87 -6.62
CA TRP A 104 -10.17 -7.80 -7.49
C TRP A 104 -10.51 -7.21 -8.85
N ILE A 105 -10.99 -5.97 -8.89
CA ILE A 105 -11.29 -5.24 -10.12
C ILE A 105 -10.01 -5.00 -10.92
N SER A 106 -8.97 -4.47 -10.28
CA SER A 106 -7.67 -4.16 -10.91
C SER A 106 -7.00 -5.39 -11.50
N GLY A 107 -7.07 -6.55 -10.83
CA GLY A 107 -6.57 -7.80 -11.39
C GLY A 107 -7.29 -8.28 -12.65
N LYS A 108 -8.56 -7.87 -12.87
CA LYS A 108 -9.27 -8.11 -14.14
C LYS A 108 -8.79 -7.17 -15.24
N TYR A 109 -8.55 -5.91 -14.91
CA TYR A 109 -8.06 -4.92 -15.87
C TYR A 109 -6.60 -5.14 -16.22
N ASP A 110 -5.79 -5.57 -15.28
CA ASP A 110 -4.40 -5.94 -15.49
C ASP A 110 -4.26 -7.02 -16.58
N ARG A 111 -5.08 -8.06 -16.49
CA ARG A 111 -5.12 -9.13 -17.53
C ARG A 111 -5.50 -8.64 -18.91
N LYS A 112 -6.24 -7.54 -19.05
CA LYS A 112 -6.72 -7.01 -20.34
C LYS A 112 -5.82 -5.91 -20.90
N LEU A 113 -5.35 -5.02 -20.06
CA LEU A 113 -4.66 -3.78 -20.43
C LEU A 113 -3.16 -3.82 -20.09
N GLY A 114 -2.75 -4.81 -19.28
CA GLY A 114 -1.41 -4.90 -18.71
C GLY A 114 -1.22 -4.01 -17.47
N PRO A 115 -0.09 -4.19 -16.73
CA PRO A 115 0.12 -3.57 -15.43
C PRO A 115 0.31 -2.04 -15.51
N LYS A 116 0.93 -1.54 -16.55
CA LYS A 116 1.30 -0.13 -16.67
C LYS A 116 0.12 0.85 -16.56
N PRO A 117 -0.99 0.73 -17.33
CA PRO A 117 -2.12 1.65 -17.22
C PRO A 117 -2.84 1.53 -15.88
N VAL A 118 -2.90 0.33 -15.28
CA VAL A 118 -3.53 0.11 -13.98
C VAL A 118 -2.76 0.83 -12.88
N ILE A 119 -1.44 0.64 -12.82
CA ILE A 119 -0.57 1.35 -11.87
C ILE A 119 -0.67 2.86 -12.05
N TYR A 120 -0.62 3.34 -13.29
CA TYR A 120 -0.71 4.77 -13.60
C TYR A 120 -2.02 5.38 -13.09
N PHE A 121 -3.14 4.72 -13.31
CA PHE A 121 -4.44 5.17 -12.81
C PHE A 121 -4.46 5.30 -11.29
N HIS A 122 -4.00 4.27 -10.56
CA HIS A 122 -4.00 4.28 -9.11
C HIS A 122 -3.03 5.32 -8.51
N VAL A 123 -1.87 5.53 -9.14
CA VAL A 123 -0.94 6.58 -8.72
C VAL A 123 -1.58 7.96 -8.87
N TRP A 124 -2.32 8.22 -9.96
CA TRP A 124 -3.07 9.46 -10.12
C TRP A 124 -4.14 9.65 -9.04
N VAL A 125 -4.88 8.59 -8.71
CA VAL A 125 -5.86 8.64 -7.62
C VAL A 125 -5.17 9.01 -6.30
N LEU A 126 -4.02 8.40 -5.99
CA LEU A 126 -3.26 8.72 -4.77
C LEU A 126 -2.77 10.17 -4.75
N ILE A 127 -2.34 10.71 -5.87
CA ILE A 127 -1.94 12.14 -5.97
C ILE A 127 -3.13 13.05 -5.66
N VAL A 128 -4.28 12.81 -6.29
CA VAL A 128 -5.49 13.62 -6.06
C VAL A 128 -5.94 13.54 -4.61
N VAL A 129 -5.96 12.36 -4.02
CA VAL A 129 -6.33 12.15 -2.62
C VAL A 129 -5.35 12.87 -1.67
N SER A 130 -4.06 12.77 -1.94
CA SER A 130 -3.03 13.48 -1.14
C SER A 130 -3.23 14.99 -1.21
N LEU A 131 -3.51 15.53 -2.38
CA LEU A 131 -3.82 16.95 -2.53
C LEU A 131 -5.09 17.32 -1.74
N CYS A 132 -6.15 16.52 -1.79
CA CYS A 132 -7.35 16.75 -0.99
C CYS A 132 -7.05 16.85 0.51
N ILE A 133 -6.22 15.93 1.03
CA ILE A 133 -5.90 15.90 2.47
C ILE A 133 -5.06 17.10 2.89
N ILE A 134 -4.10 17.53 2.07
CA ILE A 134 -3.24 18.69 2.38
C ILE A 134 -4.05 19.97 2.58
N GLY A 135 -5.11 20.17 1.79
CA GLY A 135 -5.96 21.35 1.87
C GLY A 135 -7.07 21.29 2.92
N MET A 136 -7.15 20.21 3.72
CA MET A 136 -8.26 19.98 4.63
C MET A 136 -7.85 20.25 6.09
N SER A 137 -8.76 20.92 6.82
CA SER A 137 -8.69 21.04 8.28
C SER A 137 -10.10 20.82 8.87
N ARG A 138 -10.21 20.79 10.21
CA ARG A 138 -11.51 20.61 10.89
C ARG A 138 -12.51 21.70 10.53
N THR A 139 -12.05 22.92 10.35
CA THR A 139 -12.87 24.13 10.16
C THR A 139 -12.81 24.71 8.77
N SER A 140 -11.91 24.23 7.92
CA SER A 140 -11.75 24.77 6.56
C SER A 140 -11.31 23.70 5.55
N PHE A 141 -11.73 23.91 4.30
CA PHE A 141 -11.30 23.12 3.18
C PHE A 141 -10.76 24.07 2.10
N TYR A 142 -9.45 24.03 1.83
CA TYR A 142 -8.76 24.95 0.90
C TYR A 142 -9.04 26.44 1.16
N GLY A 143 -9.11 26.83 2.44
CA GLY A 143 -9.37 28.22 2.84
C GLY A 143 -10.85 28.62 2.86
N ILE A 144 -11.76 27.74 2.44
CA ILE A 144 -13.21 27.93 2.57
C ILE A 144 -13.60 27.50 3.98
N VAL A 145 -14.10 28.43 4.78
CA VAL A 145 -14.56 28.18 6.14
C VAL A 145 -15.83 27.33 6.10
N LEU A 146 -15.81 26.22 6.81
CA LEU A 146 -16.94 25.32 6.96
C LEU A 146 -17.81 25.73 8.16
N PRO A 147 -19.15 25.52 8.11
CA PRO A 147 -20.01 25.73 9.26
C PRO A 147 -19.55 24.94 10.48
N ASP A 148 -19.70 25.51 11.68
CA ASP A 148 -19.37 24.82 12.93
C ASP A 148 -20.18 23.52 13.07
N GLY A 149 -19.49 22.43 13.45
CA GLY A 149 -20.10 21.11 13.57
C GLY A 149 -20.33 20.38 12.24
N SER A 150 -19.78 20.87 11.12
CA SER A 150 -19.90 20.20 9.82
C SER A 150 -19.24 18.81 9.82
N SER A 151 -19.98 17.81 9.33
CA SER A 151 -19.46 16.44 9.11
C SER A 151 -18.69 16.30 7.79
N LEU A 152 -18.57 17.36 6.99
CA LEU A 152 -17.94 17.30 5.67
C LEU A 152 -16.47 16.84 5.73
N PRO A 153 -15.63 17.35 6.65
CA PRO A 153 -14.24 16.87 6.76
C PRO A 153 -14.16 15.37 7.05
N ASP A 154 -15.04 14.86 7.92
CA ASP A 154 -15.08 13.45 8.27
C ASP A 154 -15.45 12.59 7.05
N ILE A 155 -16.48 12.97 6.32
CA ILE A 155 -16.93 12.26 5.11
C ILE A 155 -15.83 12.26 4.03
N ILE A 156 -15.22 13.41 3.77
CA ILE A 156 -14.14 13.53 2.79
C ILE A 156 -12.98 12.62 3.20
N PHE A 157 -12.62 12.60 4.48
CA PHE A 157 -11.51 11.79 4.96
C PHE A 157 -11.81 10.28 4.88
N TYR A 158 -13.05 9.85 5.16
CA TYR A 158 -13.47 8.46 4.94
C TYR A 158 -13.36 8.06 3.45
N VAL A 159 -13.80 8.94 2.53
CA VAL A 159 -13.68 8.69 1.09
C VAL A 159 -12.21 8.65 0.67
N CYS A 160 -11.38 9.54 1.18
CA CYS A 160 -9.95 9.53 0.93
C CYS A 160 -9.30 8.24 1.45
N GLY A 161 -9.66 7.78 2.64
CA GLY A 161 -9.16 6.53 3.20
C GLY A 161 -9.55 5.30 2.38
N ALA A 162 -10.80 5.25 1.92
CA ALA A 162 -11.25 4.20 1.02
C ALA A 162 -10.49 4.24 -0.32
N ALA A 163 -10.23 5.42 -0.86
CA ALA A 163 -9.47 5.60 -2.10
C ALA A 163 -7.99 5.21 -1.93
N ILE A 164 -7.35 5.55 -0.80
CA ILE A 164 -5.98 5.12 -0.47
C ILE A 164 -5.93 3.59 -0.35
N GLY A 165 -6.84 2.98 0.42
CA GLY A 165 -6.92 1.53 0.57
C GLY A 165 -7.11 0.83 -0.76
N GLY A 166 -8.08 1.29 -1.56
CA GLY A 166 -8.37 0.74 -2.89
C GLY A 166 -7.20 0.89 -3.85
N SER A 167 -6.61 2.08 -3.93
CA SER A 167 -5.47 2.33 -4.84
C SER A 167 -4.24 1.55 -4.41
N GLY A 168 -3.97 1.43 -3.11
CA GLY A 168 -2.91 0.58 -2.60
C GLY A 168 -3.10 -0.88 -3.03
N GLY A 169 -4.28 -1.44 -2.80
CA GLY A 169 -4.64 -2.78 -3.25
C GLY A 169 -4.53 -2.96 -4.76
N GLY A 170 -5.01 -1.97 -5.53
CA GLY A 170 -4.98 -1.99 -6.99
C GLY A 170 -3.57 -2.03 -7.58
N VAL A 171 -2.64 -1.26 -7.01
CA VAL A 171 -1.23 -1.30 -7.48
C VAL A 171 -0.55 -2.61 -7.08
N TYR A 172 -0.89 -3.19 -5.93
CA TYR A 172 -0.36 -4.51 -5.55
C TYR A 172 -0.88 -5.64 -6.41
N ALA A 173 -2.02 -5.48 -7.08
CA ALA A 173 -2.63 -6.47 -7.95
C ALA A 173 -2.04 -6.46 -9.38
N ALA A 174 -1.42 -5.36 -9.78
CA ALA A 174 -0.76 -5.15 -11.05
C ALA A 174 0.77 -5.35 -10.95
#